data_a72c9ae2f8fab442627ff91667f9e632
#
_entry.id   a72c9ae2f8fab442627ff91667f9e632
#
_cell.length_a   1.000
_cell.length_b   1.000
_cell.length_c   1.000
_cell.angle_alpha   90.00
_cell.angle_beta   90.00
_cell.angle_gamma   90.00
#
_symmetry.space_group_name_H-M   'P 1'
#
loop_
_entity.id
_entity.type
_entity.pdbx_description
1 polymer ?
#
loop_
_entity_poly.entity_id
_entity_poly.type
_entity_poly.pdbx_seq_one_letter_code
_entity_poly.pdbx_strand_id
1 'polypeptide(L)'
;MGYQSESALENKLIEQLVSKGYQWVPEVKSEATMIANFRAIMETRNSTNIGDEPLTDKEFDRLMTQINGKSIFDSAKILRDKALLKRDNGKNLYLELFNTKEWCKNTFQITNQISMEGKYANRYDVTILINGLPLVQVELKRSGVDMTEAFNQIMRYRKHTYTGLFRYIQVFVISNSQETRYFSNSDGEIFKSQMFYWSDVDNNRINLLNEFADSFMEKCHLAKMLARYM
;
A
#
# COMPACT_ATOMS: atom_id res chain seq x y z
N MET A 1 -21.68 -19.44 15.91
CA MET A 1 -20.87 -18.89 14.81
C MET A 1 -19.48 -19.47 14.92
N GLY A 2 -18.99 -20.12 13.86
CA GLY A 2 -17.66 -20.76 13.88
C GLY A 2 -16.55 -19.74 14.04
N TYR A 3 -15.54 -20.13 14.78
CA TYR A 3 -14.30 -19.37 15.00
C TYR A 3 -13.62 -19.10 13.64
N GLN A 4 -13.56 -17.84 13.22
CA GLN A 4 -12.87 -17.45 11.98
C GLN A 4 -11.41 -17.10 12.30
N SER A 5 -10.47 -17.85 11.72
CA SER A 5 -9.04 -17.58 11.86
C SER A 5 -8.63 -16.30 11.12
N GLU A 6 -7.51 -15.68 11.51
CA GLU A 6 -6.92 -14.55 10.80
C GLU A 6 -6.63 -14.90 9.32
N SER A 7 -6.10 -16.09 9.07
CA SER A 7 -5.85 -16.60 7.71
C SER A 7 -7.13 -16.72 6.87
N ALA A 8 -8.26 -17.10 7.48
CA ALA A 8 -9.52 -17.15 6.75
C ALA A 8 -10.06 -15.74 6.41
N LEU A 9 -9.79 -14.76 7.28
CA LEU A 9 -10.10 -13.34 6.99
C LEU A 9 -9.23 -12.79 5.88
N GLU A 10 -7.92 -13.08 5.90
CA GLU A 10 -7.00 -12.70 4.83
C GLU A 10 -7.48 -13.23 3.48
N ASN A 11 -7.74 -14.53 3.38
CA ASN A 11 -8.16 -15.16 2.13
C ASN A 11 -9.46 -14.56 1.59
N LYS A 12 -10.46 -14.34 2.46
CA LYS A 12 -11.73 -13.71 2.05
C LYS A 12 -11.52 -12.28 1.54
N LEU A 13 -10.69 -11.49 2.21
CA LEU A 13 -10.39 -10.13 1.76
C LEU A 13 -9.69 -10.16 0.40
N ILE A 14 -8.72 -11.05 0.21
CA ILE A 14 -7.99 -11.22 -1.05
C ILE A 14 -8.97 -11.62 -2.16
N GLU A 15 -9.79 -12.66 -1.96
CA GLU A 15 -10.78 -13.12 -2.95
C GLU A 15 -11.75 -12.00 -3.33
N GLN A 16 -12.25 -11.24 -2.34
CA GLN A 16 -13.14 -10.12 -2.57
C GLN A 16 -12.47 -9.02 -3.41
N LEU A 17 -11.26 -8.60 -3.08
CA LEU A 17 -10.56 -7.55 -3.83
C LEU A 17 -10.16 -8.02 -5.23
N VAL A 18 -9.78 -9.28 -5.40
CA VAL A 18 -9.53 -9.88 -6.71
C VAL A 18 -10.79 -9.87 -7.57
N SER A 19 -11.96 -10.22 -7.02
CA SER A 19 -13.24 -10.15 -7.73
C SER A 19 -13.60 -8.72 -8.16
N LYS A 20 -13.05 -7.71 -7.49
CA LYS A 20 -13.18 -6.27 -7.81
C LYS A 20 -12.08 -5.75 -8.75
N GLY A 21 -11.25 -6.65 -9.29
CA GLY A 21 -10.23 -6.36 -10.30
C GLY A 21 -8.89 -5.92 -9.74
N TYR A 22 -8.57 -6.26 -8.50
CA TYR A 22 -7.18 -6.25 -8.02
C TYR A 22 -6.42 -7.45 -8.58
N GLN A 23 -5.17 -7.25 -8.93
CA GLN A 23 -4.29 -8.34 -9.35
C GLN A 23 -3.70 -9.02 -8.10
N TRP A 24 -3.91 -10.33 -7.99
CA TRP A 24 -3.26 -11.12 -6.96
C TRP A 24 -1.79 -11.40 -7.35
N VAL A 25 -0.84 -11.01 -6.49
CA VAL A 25 0.60 -11.15 -6.71
C VAL A 25 1.25 -11.92 -5.54
N PRO A 26 0.98 -13.23 -5.44
CA PRO A 26 1.45 -14.06 -4.34
C PRO A 26 2.97 -14.21 -4.26
N GLU A 27 3.70 -13.93 -5.32
CA GLU A 27 5.16 -13.97 -5.41
C GLU A 27 5.83 -12.79 -4.68
N VAL A 28 5.12 -11.72 -4.43
CA VAL A 28 5.66 -10.54 -3.72
C VAL A 28 5.64 -10.80 -2.22
N LYS A 29 6.71 -11.43 -1.70
CA LYS A 29 6.84 -11.85 -0.29
C LYS A 29 8.02 -11.25 0.45
N SER A 30 8.85 -10.47 -0.24
CA SER A 30 10.05 -9.85 0.32
C SER A 30 10.25 -8.45 -0.27
N GLU A 31 11.15 -7.66 0.34
CA GLU A 31 11.52 -6.36 -0.22
C GLU A 31 12.10 -6.50 -1.64
N ALA A 32 12.93 -7.51 -1.89
CA ALA A 32 13.52 -7.74 -3.20
C ALA A 32 12.44 -8.02 -4.28
N THR A 33 11.49 -8.92 -3.99
CA THR A 33 10.40 -9.22 -4.93
C THR A 33 9.45 -8.03 -5.11
N MET A 34 9.26 -7.20 -4.08
CA MET A 34 8.47 -5.97 -4.18
C MET A 34 9.17 -4.92 -5.06
N ILE A 35 10.48 -4.74 -4.93
CA ILE A 35 11.27 -3.84 -5.79
C ILE A 35 11.22 -4.30 -7.24
N ALA A 36 11.36 -5.61 -7.50
CA ALA A 36 11.26 -6.17 -8.84
C ALA A 36 9.87 -5.95 -9.45
N ASN A 37 8.79 -6.19 -8.68
CA ASN A 37 7.42 -5.92 -9.11
C ASN A 37 7.19 -4.42 -9.40
N PHE A 38 7.69 -3.55 -8.51
CA PHE A 38 7.61 -2.10 -8.72
C PHE A 38 8.31 -1.69 -10.02
N ARG A 39 9.52 -2.19 -10.28
CA ARG A 39 10.25 -1.91 -11.52
C ARG A 39 9.46 -2.28 -12.76
N ALA A 40 8.94 -3.51 -12.81
CA ALA A 40 8.18 -4.01 -13.94
C ALA A 40 6.93 -3.17 -14.23
N ILE A 41 6.17 -2.84 -13.18
CA ILE A 41 4.96 -2.01 -13.32
C ILE A 41 5.32 -0.58 -13.74
N MET A 42 6.33 0.02 -13.11
CA MET A 42 6.77 1.39 -13.38
C MET A 42 7.26 1.54 -14.82
N GLU A 43 8.09 0.60 -15.32
CA GLU A 43 8.57 0.61 -16.70
C GLU A 43 7.42 0.44 -17.70
N THR A 44 6.50 -0.51 -17.45
CA THR A 44 5.32 -0.72 -18.29
C THR A 44 4.45 0.54 -18.37
N ARG A 45 4.18 1.17 -17.25
CA ARG A 45 3.32 2.36 -17.19
C ARG A 45 3.95 3.60 -17.83
N ASN A 46 5.27 3.68 -17.83
CA ASN A 46 6.03 4.77 -18.41
C ASN A 46 6.63 4.40 -19.78
N SER A 47 6.21 3.33 -20.41
CA SER A 47 6.80 2.82 -21.66
C SER A 47 6.89 3.88 -22.75
N THR A 48 5.86 4.71 -22.91
CA THR A 48 5.87 5.82 -23.89
C THR A 48 6.99 6.84 -23.62
N ASN A 49 7.30 7.12 -22.35
CA ASN A 49 8.34 8.08 -21.97
C ASN A 49 9.73 7.44 -22.02
N ILE A 50 9.83 6.17 -21.66
CA ILE A 50 11.06 5.37 -21.65
C ILE A 50 11.51 5.09 -23.09
N GLY A 51 10.56 4.84 -24.01
CA GLY A 51 10.83 4.48 -25.41
C GLY A 51 11.35 3.05 -25.56
N ASP A 52 12.09 2.82 -26.64
CA ASP A 52 12.56 1.47 -27.02
C ASP A 52 13.73 0.95 -26.15
N GLU A 53 14.36 1.83 -25.38
CA GLU A 53 15.49 1.45 -24.52
C GLU A 53 15.02 1.35 -23.05
N PRO A 54 14.85 0.14 -22.49
CA PRO A 54 14.54 -0.06 -21.07
C PRO A 54 15.53 0.64 -20.15
N LEU A 55 15.16 0.86 -18.90
CA LEU A 55 16.07 1.41 -17.91
C LEU A 55 17.19 0.40 -17.62
N THR A 56 18.46 0.88 -17.63
CA THR A 56 19.57 0.09 -17.13
C THR A 56 19.45 -0.11 -15.61
N ASP A 57 20.13 -1.10 -15.05
CA ASP A 57 20.14 -1.31 -13.60
C ASP A 57 20.68 -0.07 -12.86
N LYS A 58 21.73 0.58 -13.42
CA LYS A 58 22.26 1.82 -12.85
C LYS A 58 21.25 2.98 -12.87
N GLU A 59 20.45 3.08 -13.92
CA GLU A 59 19.38 4.09 -14.01
C GLU A 59 18.30 3.81 -12.99
N PHE A 60 17.90 2.54 -12.84
CA PHE A 60 16.93 2.14 -11.85
C PHE A 60 17.44 2.36 -10.42
N ASP A 61 18.70 2.03 -10.12
CA ASP A 61 19.32 2.28 -8.82
C ASP A 61 19.35 3.78 -8.47
N ARG A 62 19.59 4.66 -9.46
CA ARG A 62 19.49 6.12 -9.27
C ARG A 62 18.06 6.54 -8.93
N LEU A 63 17.06 5.98 -9.61
CA LEU A 63 15.66 6.23 -9.27
C LEU A 63 15.37 5.77 -7.84
N MET A 64 15.76 4.54 -7.48
CA MET A 64 15.56 4.02 -6.13
C MET A 64 16.24 4.87 -5.06
N THR A 65 17.45 5.35 -5.31
CA THR A 65 18.16 6.29 -4.41
C THR A 65 17.37 7.59 -4.21
N GLN A 66 16.72 8.07 -5.27
CA GLN A 66 15.92 9.30 -5.22
C GLN A 66 14.62 9.11 -4.44
N ILE A 67 13.97 7.95 -4.57
CA ILE A 67 12.64 7.72 -4.01
C ILE A 67 12.65 7.00 -2.65
N ASN A 68 13.70 6.25 -2.32
CA ASN A 68 13.83 5.55 -1.04
C ASN A 68 14.27 6.46 0.10
N GLY A 69 13.97 6.02 1.33
CA GLY A 69 14.46 6.65 2.57
C GLY A 69 13.87 8.02 2.87
N LYS A 70 12.79 8.40 2.22
CA LYS A 70 12.10 9.66 2.47
C LYS A 70 11.21 9.57 3.71
N SER A 71 10.79 10.74 4.22
CA SER A 71 9.71 10.82 5.20
C SER A 71 8.39 10.33 4.59
N ILE A 72 7.39 10.05 5.42
CA ILE A 72 6.05 9.68 4.93
C ILE A 72 5.46 10.81 4.09
N PHE A 73 5.63 12.05 4.55
CA PHE A 73 5.17 13.24 3.83
C PHE A 73 5.87 13.42 2.48
N ASP A 74 7.21 13.28 2.43
CA ASP A 74 7.96 13.39 1.17
C ASP A 74 7.62 12.26 0.21
N SER A 75 7.38 11.04 0.71
CA SER A 75 6.93 9.91 -0.10
C SER A 75 5.56 10.20 -0.73
N ALA A 76 4.61 10.75 0.03
CA ALA A 76 3.32 11.19 -0.51
C ALA A 76 3.47 12.28 -1.57
N LYS A 77 4.39 13.22 -1.39
CA LYS A 77 4.70 14.27 -2.37
C LYS A 77 5.28 13.68 -3.65
N ILE A 78 6.23 12.76 -3.54
CA ILE A 78 6.82 12.06 -4.69
C ILE A 78 5.75 11.29 -5.50
N LEU A 79 4.78 10.68 -4.84
CA LEU A 79 3.68 10.00 -5.54
C LEU A 79 2.86 10.96 -6.43
N ARG A 80 2.66 12.19 -6.00
CA ARG A 80 1.88 13.20 -6.74
C ARG A 80 2.66 13.88 -7.85
N ASP A 81 3.98 13.95 -7.69
CA ASP A 81 4.87 14.56 -8.66
C ASP A 81 5.41 13.49 -9.64
N LYS A 82 6.13 13.95 -10.67
CA LYS A 82 6.89 13.06 -11.53
C LYS A 82 8.32 12.95 -11.03
N ALA A 83 8.84 11.74 -10.94
CA ALA A 83 10.25 11.53 -10.65
C ALA A 83 11.10 11.91 -11.88
N LEU A 84 12.10 12.76 -11.67
CA LEU A 84 13.05 13.13 -12.74
C LEU A 84 14.27 12.20 -12.68
N LEU A 85 14.47 11.43 -13.72
CA LEU A 85 15.64 10.57 -13.89
C LEU A 85 16.50 11.07 -15.04
N LYS A 86 17.79 11.30 -14.77
CA LYS A 86 18.77 11.55 -15.84
C LYS A 86 19.29 10.21 -16.37
N ARG A 87 19.08 9.94 -17.65
CA ARG A 87 19.53 8.73 -18.32
C ARG A 87 21.03 8.75 -18.58
N ASP A 88 21.64 7.59 -18.83
CA ASP A 88 23.06 7.45 -19.16
C ASP A 88 23.43 8.15 -20.46
N ASN A 89 22.48 8.29 -21.39
CA ASN A 89 22.62 9.06 -22.63
C ASN A 89 22.45 10.58 -22.46
N GLY A 90 22.31 11.08 -21.22
CA GLY A 90 22.18 12.50 -20.88
C GLY A 90 20.76 13.06 -20.97
N LYS A 91 19.78 12.32 -21.48
CA LYS A 91 18.39 12.78 -21.57
C LYS A 91 17.71 12.78 -20.20
N ASN A 92 16.81 13.72 -19.99
CA ASN A 92 15.94 13.76 -18.83
C ASN A 92 14.68 12.94 -19.11
N LEU A 93 14.34 12.05 -18.17
CA LEU A 93 13.15 11.20 -18.19
C LEU A 93 12.24 11.56 -17.02
N TYR A 94 10.97 11.84 -17.27
CA TYR A 94 9.96 12.12 -16.26
C TYR A 94 9.08 10.89 -16.09
N LEU A 95 9.17 10.25 -14.93
CA LEU A 95 8.45 9.04 -14.59
C LEU A 95 7.24 9.34 -13.70
N GLU A 96 6.07 8.92 -14.14
CA GLU A 96 4.85 8.98 -13.34
C GLU A 96 4.78 7.74 -12.44
N LEU A 97 4.83 7.95 -11.13
CA LEU A 97 4.71 6.86 -10.15
C LEU A 97 3.25 6.60 -9.78
N PHE A 98 2.39 7.62 -9.87
CA PHE A 98 0.98 7.52 -9.55
C PHE A 98 0.16 8.44 -10.45
N ASN A 99 -0.93 7.92 -11.05
CA ASN A 99 -1.81 8.73 -11.86
C ASN A 99 -2.81 9.48 -10.97
N THR A 100 -2.55 10.78 -10.77
CA THR A 100 -3.36 11.65 -9.91
C THR A 100 -4.59 12.24 -10.61
N LYS A 101 -4.72 12.04 -11.92
CA LYS A 101 -5.81 12.59 -12.75
C LYS A 101 -6.86 11.54 -13.07
N GLU A 102 -6.42 10.39 -13.56
CA GLU A 102 -7.27 9.27 -13.95
C GLU A 102 -7.09 8.12 -12.96
N TRP A 103 -7.69 8.25 -11.79
CA TRP A 103 -7.44 7.38 -10.62
C TRP A 103 -7.63 5.90 -10.93
N CYS A 104 -8.65 5.56 -11.72
CA CYS A 104 -8.96 4.17 -12.10
C CYS A 104 -7.93 3.53 -13.03
N LYS A 105 -7.06 4.32 -13.67
CA LYS A 105 -6.01 3.84 -14.57
C LYS A 105 -4.73 3.44 -13.84
N ASN A 106 -4.67 3.54 -12.52
CA ASN A 106 -3.58 2.95 -11.76
C ASN A 106 -3.69 1.42 -11.78
N THR A 107 -2.57 0.75 -11.61
CA THR A 107 -2.51 -0.72 -11.45
C THR A 107 -2.70 -1.04 -9.98
N PHE A 108 -3.72 -1.82 -9.66
CA PHE A 108 -4.05 -2.22 -8.30
C PHE A 108 -3.68 -3.68 -8.08
N GLN A 109 -2.84 -3.93 -7.09
CA GLN A 109 -2.37 -5.27 -6.75
C GLN A 109 -2.60 -5.53 -5.27
N ILE A 110 -2.71 -6.80 -4.92
CA ILE A 110 -2.83 -7.25 -3.53
C ILE A 110 -1.88 -8.43 -3.30
N THR A 111 -1.21 -8.40 -2.16
CA THR A 111 -0.39 -9.49 -1.67
C THR A 111 -0.59 -9.65 -0.16
N ASN A 112 -0.12 -10.76 0.39
CA ASN A 112 -0.16 -11.01 1.82
C ASN A 112 1.17 -11.57 2.31
N GLN A 113 1.35 -11.57 3.62
CA GLN A 113 2.43 -12.27 4.31
C GLN A 113 3.83 -11.85 3.81
N ILE A 114 4.00 -10.55 3.49
CA ILE A 114 5.31 -10.01 3.16
C ILE A 114 6.19 -10.10 4.40
N SER A 115 7.32 -10.76 4.27
CA SER A 115 8.32 -10.90 5.32
C SER A 115 9.40 -9.82 5.17
N MET A 116 9.65 -9.09 6.25
CA MET A 116 10.72 -8.11 6.32
C MET A 116 11.81 -8.62 7.26
N GLU A 117 13.04 -8.67 6.76
CA GLU A 117 14.22 -8.94 7.56
C GLU A 117 14.55 -7.70 8.39
N GLY A 118 14.69 -7.86 9.69
CA GLY A 118 15.01 -6.79 10.63
C GLY A 118 15.31 -7.37 12.00
N LYS A 119 15.38 -6.50 13.02
CA LYS A 119 15.61 -6.93 14.41
C LYS A 119 14.57 -7.96 14.90
N TYR A 120 13.41 -7.98 14.26
CA TYR A 120 12.34 -8.96 14.46
C TYR A 120 11.83 -9.38 13.07
N ALA A 121 11.65 -10.69 12.85
CA ALA A 121 10.95 -11.19 11.67
C ALA A 121 9.49 -10.75 11.77
N ASN A 122 9.08 -9.80 10.97
CA ASN A 122 7.72 -9.31 10.90
C ASN A 122 7.08 -9.78 9.60
N ARG A 123 5.81 -10.17 9.69
CA ARG A 123 5.00 -10.62 8.57
C ARG A 123 3.72 -9.81 8.53
N TYR A 124 3.53 -9.10 7.45
CA TYR A 124 2.39 -8.22 7.25
C TYR A 124 1.21 -9.01 6.67
N ASP A 125 0.02 -8.89 7.25
CA ASP A 125 -1.12 -9.71 6.85
C ASP A 125 -1.51 -9.46 5.40
N VAL A 126 -2.00 -8.28 5.05
CA VAL A 126 -2.37 -7.94 3.68
C VAL A 126 -1.81 -6.56 3.31
N THR A 127 -1.22 -6.47 2.13
CA THR A 127 -0.70 -5.21 1.59
C THR A 127 -1.32 -4.92 0.23
N ILE A 128 -1.88 -3.73 0.07
CA ILE A 128 -2.36 -3.24 -1.22
C ILE A 128 -1.25 -2.41 -1.86
N LEU A 129 -0.88 -2.82 -3.07
CA LEU A 129 0.08 -2.11 -3.90
C LEU A 129 -0.67 -1.33 -4.97
N ILE A 130 -0.29 -0.07 -5.18
CA ILE A 130 -0.77 0.70 -6.32
C ILE A 130 0.46 1.10 -7.15
N ASN A 131 0.45 0.72 -8.41
CA ASN A 131 1.59 0.82 -9.32
C ASN A 131 2.87 0.17 -8.77
N GLY A 132 2.72 -0.95 -8.03
CA GLY A 132 3.82 -1.68 -7.40
C GLY A 132 4.31 -1.08 -6.07
N LEU A 133 3.80 0.08 -5.64
CA LEU A 133 4.18 0.72 -4.37
C LEU A 133 3.19 0.32 -3.26
N PRO A 134 3.65 -0.08 -2.06
CA PRO A 134 2.79 -0.43 -0.94
C PRO A 134 2.17 0.84 -0.34
N LEU A 135 0.88 1.06 -0.59
CA LEU A 135 0.19 2.27 -0.15
C LEU A 135 -0.78 2.03 0.99
N VAL A 136 -1.29 0.80 1.15
CA VAL A 136 -2.19 0.45 2.24
C VAL A 136 -1.74 -0.84 2.90
N GLN A 137 -1.66 -0.82 4.22
CA GLN A 137 -1.41 -1.99 5.05
C GLN A 137 -2.68 -2.35 5.82
N VAL A 138 -3.09 -3.61 5.74
CA VAL A 138 -4.21 -4.17 6.49
C VAL A 138 -3.66 -5.13 7.53
N GLU A 139 -4.06 -4.96 8.76
CA GLU A 139 -3.75 -5.85 9.88
C GLU A 139 -5.04 -6.50 10.40
N LEU A 140 -5.07 -7.80 10.45
CA LEU A 140 -6.24 -8.59 10.78
C LEU A 140 -6.07 -9.30 12.12
N LYS A 141 -7.13 -9.33 12.89
CA LYS A 141 -7.22 -10.08 14.12
C LYS A 141 -8.45 -10.98 14.09
N ARG A 142 -8.40 -12.09 14.80
CA ARG A 142 -9.56 -12.94 15.01
C ARG A 142 -10.66 -12.19 15.75
N SER A 143 -11.90 -12.62 15.55
CA SER A 143 -13.05 -12.08 16.27
C SER A 143 -12.85 -12.13 17.78
N GLY A 144 -13.22 -11.05 18.48
CA GLY A 144 -13.09 -10.89 19.92
C GLY A 144 -11.74 -10.37 20.41
N VAL A 145 -10.75 -10.20 19.54
CA VAL A 145 -9.49 -9.53 19.89
C VAL A 145 -9.68 -8.02 19.85
N ASP A 146 -9.14 -7.32 20.85
CA ASP A 146 -9.21 -5.86 20.92
C ASP A 146 -8.39 -5.22 19.78
N MET A 147 -8.96 -4.23 19.13
CA MET A 147 -8.33 -3.46 18.05
C MET A 147 -7.01 -2.80 18.46
N THR A 148 -6.83 -2.60 19.77
CA THR A 148 -5.58 -2.10 20.36
C THR A 148 -4.38 -3.01 20.04
N GLU A 149 -4.58 -4.32 19.93
CA GLU A 149 -3.49 -5.25 19.59
C GLU A 149 -3.01 -5.03 18.17
N ALA A 150 -3.93 -4.92 17.20
CA ALA A 150 -3.62 -4.61 15.81
C ALA A 150 -2.93 -3.24 15.68
N PHE A 151 -3.45 -2.22 16.38
CA PHE A 151 -2.82 -0.91 16.42
C PHE A 151 -1.38 -0.96 16.93
N ASN A 152 -1.16 -1.59 18.08
CA ASN A 152 0.17 -1.73 18.67
C ASN A 152 1.13 -2.52 17.77
N GLN A 153 0.62 -3.49 17.01
CA GLN A 153 1.41 -4.25 16.06
C GLN A 153 1.88 -3.36 14.90
N ILE A 154 1.00 -2.56 14.33
CA ILE A 154 1.37 -1.56 13.30
C ILE A 154 2.39 -0.56 13.85
N MET A 155 2.21 -0.07 15.09
CA MET A 155 3.17 0.86 15.68
C MET A 155 4.57 0.24 15.84
N ARG A 156 4.66 -1.05 16.16
CA ARG A 156 5.94 -1.79 16.18
C ARG A 156 6.55 -1.87 14.78
N TYR A 157 5.74 -2.18 13.75
CA TYR A 157 6.22 -2.23 12.36
C TYR A 157 6.77 -0.88 11.90
N ARG A 158 6.04 0.20 12.16
CA ARG A 158 6.48 1.57 11.85
C ARG A 158 7.84 1.90 12.46
N LYS A 159 8.05 1.49 13.70
CA LYS A 159 9.28 1.79 14.44
C LYS A 159 10.49 0.99 13.97
N HIS A 160 10.28 -0.24 13.50
CA HIS A 160 11.38 -1.20 13.36
C HIS A 160 11.57 -1.75 11.94
N THR A 161 10.55 -1.75 11.08
CA THR A 161 10.58 -2.47 9.81
C THR A 161 10.09 -1.69 8.59
N TYR A 162 9.41 -0.55 8.78
CA TYR A 162 9.01 0.27 7.63
C TYR A 162 10.19 1.09 7.13
N THR A 163 10.98 0.44 6.27
CA THR A 163 12.12 1.01 5.54
C THR A 163 11.88 0.89 4.04
N GLY A 164 12.74 1.45 3.22
CA GLY A 164 12.64 1.33 1.78
C GLY A 164 11.27 1.77 1.25
N LEU A 165 10.69 0.94 0.37
CA LEU A 165 9.38 1.22 -0.23
C LEU A 165 8.22 1.20 0.78
N PHE A 166 8.36 0.58 1.97
CA PHE A 166 7.31 0.63 2.99
C PHE A 166 7.09 2.04 3.59
N ARG A 167 7.98 2.99 3.34
CA ARG A 167 7.74 4.41 3.63
C ARG A 167 6.61 5.02 2.79
N TYR A 168 6.19 4.34 1.73
CA TYR A 168 5.07 4.76 0.89
C TYR A 168 3.70 4.39 1.46
N ILE A 169 3.62 3.58 2.51
CA ILE A 169 2.33 3.29 3.17
C ILE A 169 1.74 4.59 3.70
N GLN A 170 0.54 4.92 3.22
CA GLN A 170 -0.21 6.12 3.59
C GLN A 170 -1.37 5.79 4.52
N VAL A 171 -1.96 4.60 4.39
CA VAL A 171 -3.15 4.20 5.13
C VAL A 171 -2.92 2.88 5.82
N PHE A 172 -3.36 2.82 7.07
CA PHE A 172 -3.51 1.60 7.82
C PHE A 172 -4.98 1.25 7.97
N VAL A 173 -5.31 -0.01 7.80
CA VAL A 173 -6.62 -0.59 8.09
C VAL A 173 -6.43 -1.69 9.11
N ILE A 174 -7.24 -1.69 10.15
CA ILE A 174 -7.25 -2.75 11.16
C ILE A 174 -8.65 -3.32 11.27
N SER A 175 -8.77 -4.65 11.36
CA SER A 175 -10.06 -5.33 11.48
C SER A 175 -9.98 -6.60 12.30
N ASN A 176 -11.03 -6.86 13.08
CA ASN A 176 -11.25 -8.14 13.77
C ASN A 176 -12.52 -8.86 13.30
N SER A 177 -12.95 -8.61 12.06
CA SER A 177 -14.19 -9.04 11.42
C SER A 177 -15.48 -8.40 11.92
N GLN A 178 -15.56 -7.97 13.15
CA GLN A 178 -16.73 -7.31 13.75
C GLN A 178 -16.63 -5.79 13.69
N GLU A 179 -15.40 -5.30 13.69
CA GLU A 179 -15.07 -3.88 13.67
C GLU A 179 -13.91 -3.64 12.72
N THR A 180 -14.03 -2.60 11.91
CA THR A 180 -12.98 -2.15 10.99
C THR A 180 -12.74 -0.66 11.20
N ARG A 181 -11.48 -0.29 11.34
CA ARG A 181 -11.05 1.10 11.45
C ARG A 181 -9.89 1.37 10.52
N TYR A 182 -9.71 2.63 10.18
CA TYR A 182 -8.56 3.09 9.40
C TYR A 182 -7.93 4.34 10.01
N PHE A 183 -6.69 4.58 9.67
CA PHE A 183 -5.97 5.79 10.04
C PHE A 183 -4.84 6.06 9.07
N SER A 184 -4.45 7.32 8.95
CA SER A 184 -3.33 7.73 8.09
C SER A 184 -1.99 7.44 8.75
N ASN A 185 -0.98 7.18 7.92
CA ASN A 185 0.40 7.19 8.36
C ASN A 185 0.90 8.63 8.56
N SER A 186 1.95 8.79 9.34
CA SER A 186 2.52 10.10 9.70
C SER A 186 3.99 9.92 10.06
N ASP A 187 4.80 10.96 9.93
CA ASP A 187 6.17 10.96 10.44
C ASP A 187 6.22 11.07 11.97
N GLY A 188 5.18 11.66 12.57
CA GLY A 188 5.03 11.82 14.01
C GLY A 188 4.44 10.61 14.72
N GLU A 189 4.12 10.79 15.98
CA GLU A 189 3.41 9.82 16.78
C GLU A 189 1.95 9.72 16.31
N ILE A 190 1.42 8.50 16.28
CA ILE A 190 0.01 8.22 15.97
C ILE A 190 -0.68 7.75 17.25
N PHE A 191 -1.80 8.36 17.58
CA PHE A 191 -2.58 8.03 18.76
C PHE A 191 -3.80 7.20 18.41
N LYS A 192 -4.27 6.35 19.32
CA LYS A 192 -5.48 5.53 19.13
C LYS A 192 -6.72 6.36 18.81
N SER A 193 -6.80 7.59 19.28
CA SER A 193 -7.90 8.52 18.97
C SER A 193 -7.96 8.93 17.50
N GLN A 194 -6.91 8.65 16.72
CA GLN A 194 -6.86 8.91 15.28
C GLN A 194 -7.35 7.73 14.43
N MET A 195 -7.86 6.67 15.07
CA MET A 195 -8.52 5.57 14.37
C MET A 195 -9.98 5.92 14.09
N PHE A 196 -10.35 5.99 12.83
CA PHE A 196 -11.69 6.37 12.37
C PHE A 196 -12.49 5.18 11.88
N TYR A 197 -13.80 5.26 12.02
CA TYR A 197 -14.74 4.41 11.31
C TYR A 197 -15.00 4.98 9.92
N TRP A 198 -15.27 4.10 8.98
CA TRP A 198 -15.85 4.50 7.71
C TRP A 198 -17.38 4.54 7.83
N SER A 199 -18.01 5.43 7.08
CA SER A 199 -19.46 5.56 7.05
C SER A 199 -19.99 5.60 5.62
N ASP A 200 -21.22 5.18 5.43
CA ASP A 200 -21.93 5.37 4.17
C ASP A 200 -22.41 6.83 3.98
N VAL A 201 -23.14 7.07 2.90
CA VAL A 201 -23.67 8.41 2.56
C VAL A 201 -24.71 8.92 3.55
N ASP A 202 -25.37 8.03 4.27
CA ASP A 202 -26.36 8.32 5.31
C ASP A 202 -25.72 8.43 6.71
N ASN A 203 -24.41 8.40 6.77
CA ASN A 203 -23.60 8.45 8.00
C ASN A 203 -23.75 7.23 8.93
N ASN A 204 -24.20 6.09 8.39
CA ASN A 204 -24.18 4.83 9.12
C ASN A 204 -22.76 4.24 9.12
N ARG A 205 -22.32 3.75 10.28
CA ARG A 205 -20.99 3.13 10.39
C ARG A 205 -20.93 1.81 9.63
N ILE A 206 -19.86 1.66 8.88
CA ILE A 206 -19.49 0.41 8.21
C ILE A 206 -18.47 -0.32 9.10
N ASN A 207 -18.94 -1.33 9.81
CA ASN A 207 -18.13 -2.08 10.76
C ASN A 207 -17.50 -3.34 10.14
N LEU A 208 -18.22 -4.03 9.26
CA LEU A 208 -17.79 -5.30 8.73
C LEU A 208 -16.69 -5.09 7.67
N LEU A 209 -15.66 -5.94 7.71
CA LEU A 209 -14.52 -5.86 6.79
C LEU A 209 -14.93 -5.95 5.32
N ASN A 210 -15.88 -6.82 4.98
CA ASN A 210 -16.36 -6.97 3.61
C ASN A 210 -17.06 -5.70 3.09
N GLU A 211 -17.94 -5.09 3.89
CA GLU A 211 -18.63 -3.84 3.53
C GLU A 211 -17.63 -2.67 3.42
N PHE A 212 -16.65 -2.65 4.33
CA PHE A 212 -15.54 -1.69 4.28
C PHE A 212 -14.73 -1.85 2.99
N ALA A 213 -14.38 -3.07 2.62
CA ALA A 213 -13.65 -3.36 1.39
C ALA A 213 -14.46 -2.98 0.14
N ASP A 214 -15.78 -3.15 0.18
CA ASP A 214 -16.69 -2.80 -0.92
C ASP A 214 -16.72 -1.31 -1.22
N SER A 215 -16.62 -0.48 -0.20
CA SER A 215 -16.72 0.97 -0.31
C SER A 215 -15.37 1.68 -0.24
N PHE A 216 -14.65 1.52 0.87
CA PHE A 216 -13.38 2.21 1.12
C PHE A 216 -12.26 1.75 0.18
N MET A 217 -12.17 0.42 -0.07
CA MET A 217 -11.13 -0.18 -0.93
C MET A 217 -11.58 -0.32 -2.39
N GLU A 218 -12.67 0.34 -2.82
CA GLU A 218 -12.96 0.46 -4.25
C GLU A 218 -11.80 1.19 -4.93
N LYS A 219 -11.32 0.66 -6.07
CA LYS A 219 -10.07 1.08 -6.72
C LYS A 219 -10.00 2.58 -6.99
N CYS A 220 -11.01 3.11 -7.66
CA CYS A 220 -11.01 4.52 -8.04
C CYS A 220 -11.18 5.43 -6.81
N HIS A 221 -11.97 5.00 -5.84
CA HIS A 221 -12.16 5.71 -4.59
C HIS A 221 -10.86 5.75 -3.77
N LEU A 222 -10.20 4.59 -3.58
CA LEU A 222 -8.94 4.51 -2.85
C LEU A 222 -7.85 5.38 -3.51
N ALA A 223 -7.69 5.28 -4.83
CA ALA A 223 -6.72 6.09 -5.54
C ALA A 223 -7.04 7.59 -5.48
N LYS A 224 -8.32 7.97 -5.52
CA LYS A 224 -8.76 9.37 -5.32
C LYS A 224 -8.40 9.89 -3.94
N MET A 225 -8.64 9.09 -2.90
CA MET A 225 -8.26 9.46 -1.53
C MET A 225 -6.75 9.70 -1.41
N LEU A 226 -5.95 8.76 -1.90
CA LEU A 226 -4.49 8.85 -1.88
C LEU A 226 -3.98 10.06 -2.68
N ALA A 227 -4.59 10.36 -3.82
CA ALA A 227 -4.20 11.50 -4.66
C ALA A 227 -4.50 12.87 -4.04
N ARG A 228 -5.57 12.97 -3.24
CA ARG A 228 -6.13 14.27 -2.82
C ARG A 228 -5.95 14.59 -1.34
N TYR A 229 -5.89 13.57 -0.49
CA TYR A 229 -5.98 13.76 0.95
C TYR A 229 -4.77 13.26 1.74
N MET A 230 -3.75 12.75 1.04
CA MET A 230 -2.53 12.23 1.67
C MET A 230 -1.28 12.84 1.08
#